data_44cdd75fa9cfe0cb62d3bd214ccafb9c
#
_entry.id   44cdd75fa9cfe0cb62d3bd214ccafb9c
#
_cell.length_a   1.000
_cell.length_b   1.000
_cell.length_c   1.000
_cell.angle_alpha   90.00
_cell.angle_beta   90.00
_cell.angle_gamma   90.00
#
_symmetry.space_group_name_H-M   'P 1'
#
loop_
_entity.id
_entity.type
_entity.pdbx_description
1 polymer ?
#
loop_
_entity_poly.entity_id
_entity_poly.type
_entity_poly.pdbx_seq_one_letter_code
_entity_poly.pdbx_strand_id
1 'polypeptide(L)'
;MPTRNDITHCPVSAANSSPLRKKTCLTVARGLLVCLLAGLISACTTGKEYQRPHVDVPTGWRVDYEAAAGLANTAWWEQFRDPVLDELIKTALNENMDLRIAAARVEEFAGRLQATRSGFYPQIDYGINGGRNQRSLDRITFLPVSGERAQDTYQVSSSVAWELDIWGRLRRATEAARAELLAAEESRQAVLLTLVSSVATGYLELLSMDRQLAIARQAAASREEFLKLFERKFEGGQISGLELAQARAAYEQIASSIPVLERQIAIQENSLSLLLGRNPGGINRGRTLDTLVLPGIPQGLPSELLERRPDIRYKEQLLIAANARIGEVKSRYFPSLSLTGLFGYASGELSDLLQSSANFWRVAAGAIGPLFTGGRIKGEVRQAEAQHQELLYGYLGTIQTAFREVEDSLVSIRKLRELLDREKRRVSTLKDKAKLAYNRYDAKYSGYLEVVDAERDLYSAEISYVQAQHDLFAAIVSNYKAMGGGWMAEAAQRR
;
A
#
# COMPACT_ATOMS: atom_id res chain seq x y z
N MET A 1 -57.87 -84.64 18.08
CA MET A 1 -58.19 -85.42 16.87
C MET A 1 -58.23 -84.51 15.68
N PRO A 2 -57.86 -84.96 14.51
CA PRO A 2 -56.58 -85.14 13.89
C PRO A 2 -56.43 -84.13 12.71
N THR A 3 -55.43 -83.97 11.92
CA THR A 3 -54.59 -84.86 11.12
C THR A 3 -53.52 -83.98 10.42
N ARG A 4 -52.32 -84.49 10.36
CA ARG A 4 -51.50 -84.89 9.25
C ARG A 4 -51.02 -83.81 8.22
N ASN A 5 -49.65 -83.60 8.26
CA ASN A 5 -48.67 -83.84 7.22
C ASN A 5 -48.96 -83.37 5.80
N ASP A 6 -48.01 -82.53 5.32
CA ASP A 6 -47.21 -83.01 4.17
C ASP A 6 -45.90 -82.17 4.04
N ILE A 7 -44.81 -82.90 3.92
CA ILE A 7 -43.46 -82.49 3.68
C ILE A 7 -43.25 -82.40 2.17
N THR A 8 -42.87 -81.26 1.66
CA THR A 8 -42.26 -81.21 0.29
C THR A 8 -40.89 -80.60 0.34
N HIS A 9 -39.92 -81.47 0.09
CA HIS A 9 -38.51 -81.13 -0.17
C HIS A 9 -38.37 -80.22 -1.38
N CYS A 10 -37.65 -79.12 -1.24
CA CYS A 10 -37.07 -78.37 -2.37
C CYS A 10 -35.55 -78.43 -2.27
N PRO A 11 -34.82 -78.70 -3.37
CA PRO A 11 -33.36 -78.96 -3.32
C PRO A 11 -32.57 -77.71 -3.23
N VAL A 12 -31.55 -77.74 -2.34
CA VAL A 12 -30.53 -76.71 -2.22
C VAL A 12 -29.67 -76.74 -3.47
N SER A 13 -29.84 -75.78 -4.37
CA SER A 13 -28.89 -75.52 -5.48
C SER A 13 -27.67 -74.77 -4.94
N ALA A 14 -26.55 -75.43 -4.89
CA ALA A 14 -25.23 -74.84 -4.60
C ALA A 14 -24.81 -73.91 -5.73
N ALA A 15 -24.98 -72.59 -5.53
CA ALA A 15 -24.48 -71.56 -6.47
C ALA A 15 -22.96 -71.44 -6.31
N ASN A 16 -22.22 -72.02 -7.26
CA ASN A 16 -20.75 -71.96 -7.42
C ASN A 16 -20.35 -70.50 -7.76
N SER A 17 -20.00 -69.66 -6.77
CA SER A 17 -19.55 -68.31 -7.00
C SER A 17 -18.10 -68.31 -7.45
N SER A 18 -17.85 -68.05 -8.71
CA SER A 18 -16.54 -67.94 -9.35
C SER A 18 -15.62 -66.94 -8.67
N PRO A 19 -14.31 -67.24 -8.46
CA PRO A 19 -13.36 -66.39 -7.77
C PRO A 19 -13.07 -65.05 -8.44
N LEU A 20 -13.46 -64.84 -9.68
CA LEU A 20 -13.35 -63.60 -10.44
C LEU A 20 -14.30 -62.46 -9.98
N ARG A 21 -15.51 -62.80 -9.50
CA ARG A 21 -16.49 -61.80 -8.98
C ARG A 21 -16.07 -61.21 -7.62
N LYS A 22 -15.35 -61.96 -6.79
CA LYS A 22 -14.83 -61.46 -5.47
C LYS A 22 -13.67 -60.47 -5.65
N LYS A 23 -12.80 -60.67 -6.67
CA LYS A 23 -11.67 -59.73 -6.91
C LYS A 23 -12.14 -58.40 -7.47
N THR A 24 -13.13 -58.36 -8.37
CA THR A 24 -13.70 -57.11 -8.91
C THR A 24 -14.50 -56.32 -7.87
N CYS A 25 -15.23 -57.00 -6.99
CA CYS A 25 -15.97 -56.31 -5.92
C CYS A 25 -15.03 -55.68 -4.89
N LEU A 26 -13.90 -56.32 -4.59
CA LEU A 26 -12.87 -55.81 -3.66
C LEU A 26 -12.09 -54.62 -4.24
N THR A 27 -11.84 -54.57 -5.55
CA THR A 27 -11.20 -53.44 -6.23
C THR A 27 -12.13 -52.23 -6.35
N VAL A 28 -13.42 -52.44 -6.62
CA VAL A 28 -14.43 -51.38 -6.65
C VAL A 28 -14.66 -50.81 -5.23
N ALA A 29 -14.76 -51.66 -4.22
CA ALA A 29 -14.88 -51.25 -2.84
C ALA A 29 -13.65 -50.47 -2.32
N ARG A 30 -12.43 -50.90 -2.72
CA ARG A 30 -11.20 -50.12 -2.45
C ARG A 30 -11.14 -48.80 -3.19
N GLY A 31 -11.58 -48.76 -4.45
CA GLY A 31 -11.68 -47.51 -5.23
C GLY A 31 -12.68 -46.52 -4.59
N LEU A 32 -13.85 -47.01 -4.21
CA LEU A 32 -14.88 -46.19 -3.50
C LEU A 32 -14.37 -45.70 -2.12
N LEU A 33 -13.69 -46.54 -1.36
CA LEU A 33 -13.10 -46.15 -0.08
C LEU A 33 -12.02 -45.07 -0.24
N VAL A 34 -11.17 -45.20 -1.27
CA VAL A 34 -10.14 -44.18 -1.59
C VAL A 34 -10.79 -42.86 -2.05
N CYS A 35 -11.83 -42.91 -2.87
CA CYS A 35 -12.57 -41.70 -3.27
C CYS A 35 -13.34 -41.08 -2.09
N LEU A 36 -13.91 -41.89 -1.18
CA LEU A 36 -14.58 -41.39 0.03
C LEU A 36 -13.57 -40.79 1.03
N LEU A 37 -12.41 -41.42 1.22
CA LEU A 37 -11.31 -40.86 2.00
C LEU A 37 -10.76 -39.58 1.35
N ALA A 38 -10.58 -39.54 0.04
CA ALA A 38 -10.13 -38.32 -0.67
C ALA A 38 -11.17 -37.19 -0.56
N GLY A 39 -12.48 -37.49 -0.62
CA GLY A 39 -13.56 -36.55 -0.40
C GLY A 39 -13.62 -36.00 1.04
N LEU A 40 -13.37 -36.84 2.04
CA LEU A 40 -13.31 -36.44 3.45
C LEU A 40 -12.08 -35.55 3.76
N ILE A 41 -10.97 -35.77 3.07
CA ILE A 41 -9.74 -34.98 3.21
C ILE A 41 -9.92 -33.55 2.65
N SER A 42 -10.75 -33.36 1.62
CA SER A 42 -11.02 -32.05 1.03
C SER A 42 -11.89 -31.15 1.89
N ALA A 43 -12.64 -31.70 2.86
CA ALA A 43 -13.64 -30.98 3.68
C ALA A 43 -13.10 -30.46 5.02
N CYS A 44 -11.89 -30.86 5.45
CA CYS A 44 -11.35 -30.52 6.77
C CYS A 44 -10.32 -29.39 6.73
N THR A 45 -10.75 -28.17 6.37
CA THR A 45 -9.93 -26.97 6.58
C THR A 45 -10.26 -26.35 7.94
N THR A 46 -9.23 -26.15 8.77
CA THR A 46 -9.38 -25.45 10.06
C THR A 46 -9.60 -23.95 9.88
N GLY A 47 -10.48 -23.38 10.71
CA GLY A 47 -10.81 -21.94 10.68
C GLY A 47 -12.02 -21.60 9.82
N LYS A 48 -12.57 -20.41 10.06
CA LYS A 48 -13.69 -19.86 9.29
C LYS A 48 -13.18 -19.22 8.01
N GLU A 49 -13.98 -19.25 6.95
CA GLU A 49 -13.74 -18.44 5.77
C GLU A 49 -13.92 -16.97 6.09
N TYR A 50 -13.15 -16.13 5.37
CA TYR A 50 -13.27 -14.68 5.52
C TYR A 50 -14.65 -14.22 5.04
N GLN A 51 -15.27 -13.35 5.81
CA GLN A 51 -16.46 -12.61 5.43
C GLN A 51 -16.18 -11.13 5.63
N ARG A 52 -16.43 -10.33 4.58
CA ARG A 52 -16.24 -8.87 4.64
C ARG A 52 -17.11 -8.30 5.77
N PRO A 53 -16.56 -7.52 6.70
CA PRO A 53 -17.32 -6.88 7.75
C PRO A 53 -18.39 -5.94 7.16
N HIS A 54 -19.56 -5.90 7.77
CA HIS A 54 -20.57 -4.91 7.45
C HIS A 54 -20.10 -3.53 7.88
N VAL A 55 -20.22 -2.55 6.98
CA VAL A 55 -19.86 -1.15 7.24
C VAL A 55 -21.08 -0.29 6.94
N ASP A 56 -21.43 0.59 7.87
CA ASP A 56 -22.45 1.60 7.64
C ASP A 56 -21.90 2.68 6.72
N VAL A 57 -22.43 2.75 5.51
CA VAL A 57 -22.02 3.70 4.48
C VAL A 57 -23.00 4.85 4.43
N PRO A 58 -22.56 6.13 4.46
CA PRO A 58 -23.44 7.27 4.27
C PRO A 58 -24.20 7.18 2.94
N THR A 59 -25.45 7.63 2.92
CA THR A 59 -26.29 7.61 1.71
C THR A 59 -25.92 8.67 0.68
N GLY A 60 -25.16 9.70 1.07
CA GLY A 60 -24.67 10.79 0.23
C GLY A 60 -23.73 11.71 0.98
N TRP A 61 -23.16 12.66 0.27
CA TRP A 61 -22.24 13.67 0.81
C TRP A 61 -23.03 14.92 1.27
N ARG A 62 -22.46 15.69 2.20
CA ARG A 62 -23.05 16.97 2.68
C ARG A 62 -23.09 18.05 1.61
N VAL A 63 -22.19 17.97 0.65
CA VAL A 63 -22.07 18.91 -0.46
C VAL A 63 -22.34 18.16 -1.74
N ASP A 64 -23.40 18.56 -2.44
CA ASP A 64 -23.74 18.01 -3.74
C ASP A 64 -23.13 18.90 -4.85
N TYR A 65 -22.40 18.28 -5.77
CA TYR A 65 -21.92 18.88 -6.99
C TYR A 65 -22.53 18.14 -8.17
N GLU A 66 -22.94 18.83 -9.24
CA GLU A 66 -23.41 18.16 -10.47
C GLU A 66 -22.40 17.09 -10.94
N ALA A 67 -22.93 15.90 -11.17
CA ALA A 67 -22.17 14.69 -11.27
C ALA A 67 -21.11 14.71 -12.38
N ALA A 68 -19.85 14.68 -11.99
CA ALA A 68 -18.72 14.34 -12.83
C ALA A 68 -18.19 12.93 -12.49
N ALA A 69 -19.08 11.96 -12.32
CA ALA A 69 -18.75 10.61 -11.86
C ALA A 69 -17.70 9.89 -12.71
N GLY A 70 -17.60 10.21 -14.00
CA GLY A 70 -16.59 9.65 -14.91
C GLY A 70 -15.19 10.26 -14.75
N LEU A 71 -15.06 11.46 -14.17
CA LEU A 71 -13.78 12.16 -14.08
C LEU A 71 -12.79 11.55 -13.08
N ALA A 72 -13.27 10.84 -12.07
CA ALA A 72 -12.41 10.14 -11.12
C ALA A 72 -11.57 9.02 -11.77
N ASN A 73 -11.96 8.54 -12.92
CA ASN A 73 -11.33 7.42 -13.63
C ASN A 73 -10.32 7.86 -14.70
N THR A 74 -10.13 9.16 -14.92
CA THR A 74 -9.22 9.71 -15.95
C THR A 74 -7.93 10.23 -15.33
N ALA A 75 -6.93 10.49 -16.16
CA ALA A 75 -5.71 11.20 -15.78
C ALA A 75 -6.07 12.67 -15.45
N TRP A 76 -6.62 12.89 -14.28
CA TRP A 76 -7.25 14.15 -13.85
C TRP A 76 -6.31 15.36 -13.94
N TRP A 77 -5.00 15.17 -13.83
CA TRP A 77 -4.01 16.24 -13.94
C TRP A 77 -3.96 16.85 -15.33
N GLU A 78 -4.30 16.10 -16.39
CA GLU A 78 -4.39 16.62 -17.76
C GLU A 78 -5.46 17.70 -17.92
N GLN A 79 -6.46 17.75 -17.01
CA GLN A 79 -7.51 18.77 -17.01
C GLN A 79 -6.98 20.17 -16.66
N PHE A 80 -5.82 20.28 -15.98
CA PHE A 80 -5.15 21.57 -15.77
C PHE A 80 -4.62 22.16 -17.08
N ARG A 81 -4.49 21.33 -18.13
CA ARG A 81 -4.00 21.69 -19.47
C ARG A 81 -2.60 22.32 -19.43
N ASP A 82 -1.75 21.82 -18.55
CA ASP A 82 -0.34 22.22 -18.44
C ASP A 82 0.58 21.06 -18.85
N PRO A 83 1.21 21.15 -20.04
CA PRO A 83 2.06 20.06 -20.56
C PRO A 83 3.30 19.80 -19.69
N VAL A 84 3.76 20.80 -18.92
CA VAL A 84 4.89 20.63 -18.01
C VAL A 84 4.47 19.79 -16.81
N LEU A 85 3.28 20.02 -16.25
CA LEU A 85 2.73 19.18 -15.19
C LEU A 85 2.58 17.73 -15.64
N ASP A 86 2.09 17.51 -16.86
CA ASP A 86 1.95 16.17 -17.44
C ASP A 86 3.32 15.46 -17.55
N GLU A 87 4.35 16.18 -18.01
CA GLU A 87 5.73 15.65 -18.14
C GLU A 87 6.34 15.36 -16.76
N LEU A 88 6.14 16.24 -15.76
CA LEU A 88 6.63 16.03 -14.39
C LEU A 88 6.01 14.78 -13.77
N ILE A 89 4.70 14.59 -13.90
CA ILE A 89 4.01 13.39 -13.39
C ILE A 89 4.51 12.15 -14.10
N LYS A 90 4.64 12.18 -15.43
CA LYS A 90 5.18 11.04 -16.21
C LYS A 90 6.61 10.68 -15.76
N THR A 91 7.46 11.69 -15.54
CA THR A 91 8.82 11.48 -15.05
C THR A 91 8.81 10.85 -13.65
N ALA A 92 8.00 11.39 -12.74
CA ALA A 92 7.86 10.85 -11.38
C ALA A 92 7.41 9.38 -11.40
N LEU A 93 6.42 9.03 -12.21
CA LEU A 93 5.94 7.65 -12.34
C LEU A 93 7.01 6.66 -12.83
N ASN A 94 7.98 7.12 -13.61
CA ASN A 94 9.05 6.29 -14.15
C ASN A 94 10.29 6.22 -13.24
N GLU A 95 10.63 7.32 -12.57
CA GLU A 95 11.94 7.48 -11.93
C GLU A 95 11.89 7.56 -10.39
N ASN A 96 10.70 7.76 -9.79
CA ASN A 96 10.58 7.93 -8.35
C ASN A 96 11.08 6.70 -7.58
N MET A 97 11.91 6.93 -6.55
CA MET A 97 12.53 5.85 -5.76
C MET A 97 11.54 5.13 -4.84
N ASP A 98 10.57 5.84 -4.25
CA ASP A 98 9.56 5.22 -3.37
C ASP A 98 8.67 4.25 -4.16
N LEU A 99 8.34 4.60 -5.42
CA LEU A 99 7.58 3.71 -6.29
C LEU A 99 8.40 2.46 -6.67
N ARG A 100 9.71 2.60 -6.91
CA ARG A 100 10.61 1.45 -7.14
C ARG A 100 10.75 0.58 -5.90
N ILE A 101 10.84 1.17 -4.71
CA ILE A 101 10.83 0.45 -3.44
C ILE A 101 9.51 -0.32 -3.27
N ALA A 102 8.37 0.31 -3.55
CA ALA A 102 7.07 -0.35 -3.46
C ALA A 102 6.95 -1.52 -4.47
N ALA A 103 7.48 -1.38 -5.69
CA ALA A 103 7.54 -2.47 -6.67
C ALA A 103 8.42 -3.63 -6.17
N ALA A 104 9.60 -3.35 -5.62
CA ALA A 104 10.48 -4.37 -5.05
C ALA A 104 9.83 -5.13 -3.87
N ARG A 105 9.00 -4.46 -3.07
CA ARG A 105 8.21 -5.11 -2.01
C ARG A 105 7.18 -6.08 -2.57
N VAL A 106 6.54 -5.77 -3.69
CA VAL A 106 5.63 -6.72 -4.36
C VAL A 106 6.38 -8.00 -4.73
N GLU A 107 7.57 -7.88 -5.33
CA GLU A 107 8.43 -9.04 -5.66
C GLU A 107 8.87 -9.82 -4.41
N GLU A 108 9.19 -9.15 -3.30
CA GLU A 108 9.49 -9.79 -2.01
C GLU A 108 8.33 -10.69 -1.56
N PHE A 109 7.10 -10.15 -1.57
CA PHE A 109 5.92 -10.93 -1.17
C PHE A 109 5.54 -12.02 -2.17
N ALA A 110 5.81 -11.84 -3.46
CA ALA A 110 5.69 -12.89 -4.46
C ALA A 110 6.65 -14.05 -4.18
N GLY A 111 7.92 -13.75 -3.87
CA GLY A 111 8.90 -14.72 -3.43
C GLY A 111 8.48 -15.46 -2.14
N ARG A 112 7.92 -14.73 -1.16
CA ARG A 112 7.39 -15.31 0.09
C ARG A 112 6.22 -16.25 -0.17
N LEU A 113 5.29 -15.88 -1.06
CA LEU A 113 4.19 -16.75 -1.48
C LEU A 113 4.72 -18.02 -2.15
N GLN A 114 5.72 -17.92 -3.04
CA GLN A 114 6.35 -19.06 -3.69
C GLN A 114 7.01 -19.99 -2.65
N ALA A 115 7.76 -19.43 -1.70
CA ALA A 115 8.39 -20.20 -0.61
C ALA A 115 7.35 -20.91 0.27
N THR A 116 6.22 -20.24 0.59
CA THR A 116 5.12 -20.85 1.36
C THR A 116 4.47 -22.00 0.58
N ARG A 117 4.23 -21.82 -0.73
CA ARG A 117 3.66 -22.85 -1.60
C ARG A 117 4.58 -24.05 -1.78
N SER A 118 5.90 -23.91 -1.63
CA SER A 118 6.82 -25.03 -1.75
C SER A 118 6.55 -26.13 -0.71
N GLY A 119 5.93 -25.79 0.42
CA GLY A 119 5.50 -26.77 1.43
C GLY A 119 4.48 -27.81 0.94
N PHE A 120 3.75 -27.56 -0.15
CA PHE A 120 2.86 -28.55 -0.77
C PHE A 120 3.62 -29.66 -1.51
N TYR A 121 4.89 -29.47 -1.81
CA TYR A 121 5.69 -30.40 -2.58
C TYR A 121 6.70 -31.12 -1.69
N PRO A 122 7.10 -32.36 -2.05
CA PRO A 122 8.19 -33.05 -1.36
C PRO A 122 9.48 -32.21 -1.42
N GLN A 123 10.18 -32.12 -0.29
CA GLN A 123 11.51 -31.53 -0.21
C GLN A 123 12.54 -32.69 -0.36
N ILE A 124 13.51 -32.51 -1.22
CA ILE A 124 14.55 -33.50 -1.51
C ILE A 124 15.88 -32.87 -1.16
N ASP A 125 16.57 -33.48 -0.21
CA ASP A 125 17.88 -33.05 0.24
C ASP A 125 18.92 -34.14 -0.02
N TYR A 126 20.18 -33.77 -0.12
CA TYR A 126 21.30 -34.70 -0.14
C TYR A 126 22.26 -34.44 1.02
N GLY A 127 22.87 -35.46 1.53
CA GLY A 127 23.86 -35.35 2.58
C GLY A 127 25.05 -36.26 2.30
N ILE A 128 26.25 -35.73 2.54
CA ILE A 128 27.51 -36.49 2.48
C ILE A 128 28.15 -36.36 3.85
N ASN A 129 28.35 -37.44 4.52
CA ASN A 129 28.93 -37.51 5.86
C ASN A 129 30.13 -38.44 5.88
N GLY A 130 31.19 -38.02 6.50
CA GLY A 130 32.36 -38.87 6.82
C GLY A 130 32.76 -38.61 8.26
N GLY A 131 33.02 -39.66 9.03
CA GLY A 131 33.39 -39.52 10.41
C GLY A 131 34.07 -40.75 10.97
N ARG A 132 34.91 -40.55 11.98
CA ARG A 132 35.51 -41.60 12.78
C ARG A 132 34.98 -41.51 14.20
N ASN A 133 34.30 -42.52 14.66
CA ASN A 133 33.69 -42.58 15.97
C ASN A 133 34.36 -43.67 16.82
N GLN A 134 34.80 -43.28 18.02
CA GLN A 134 35.30 -44.20 19.04
C GLN A 134 34.23 -44.39 20.12
N ARG A 135 33.84 -45.65 20.34
CA ARG A 135 32.84 -45.98 21.37
C ARG A 135 33.46 -45.92 22.78
N SER A 136 32.74 -45.34 23.74
CA SER A 136 33.10 -45.42 25.16
C SER A 136 32.85 -46.82 25.70
N LEU A 137 33.81 -47.36 26.47
CA LEU A 137 33.66 -48.66 27.17
C LEU A 137 32.73 -48.53 28.39
N ASP A 138 32.58 -47.37 28.95
CA ASP A 138 31.74 -47.13 30.13
C ASP A 138 30.22 -46.96 29.81
N ARG A 139 29.89 -47.01 28.51
CA ARG A 139 28.50 -46.96 28.09
C ARG A 139 27.87 -48.33 28.19
N ILE A 140 26.89 -48.52 29.08
CA ILE A 140 26.13 -49.75 29.22
C ILE A 140 25.38 -50.04 27.91
N THR A 141 25.86 -51.04 27.16
CA THR A 141 25.17 -51.55 25.96
C THR A 141 24.80 -53.01 26.22
N PHE A 142 23.52 -53.35 26.12
CA PHE A 142 23.01 -54.71 26.35
C PHE A 142 23.40 -55.74 25.28
N LEU A 143 24.20 -55.38 24.30
CA LEU A 143 24.66 -56.24 23.22
C LEU A 143 26.18 -56.40 23.29
N PRO A 144 26.70 -57.65 23.12
CA PRO A 144 28.15 -57.92 23.05
C PRO A 144 28.71 -57.15 21.82
N VAL A 145 29.66 -56.27 22.05
CA VAL A 145 30.34 -55.52 20.99
C VAL A 145 31.50 -56.36 20.51
N SER A 146 31.30 -57.11 19.42
CA SER A 146 32.38 -57.68 18.63
C SER A 146 32.81 -56.70 17.56
N GLY A 147 34.05 -56.20 17.56
CA GLY A 147 34.59 -55.29 16.54
C GLY A 147 35.53 -54.24 17.11
N GLU A 148 36.23 -53.54 16.24
CA GLU A 148 37.15 -52.46 16.59
C GLU A 148 36.46 -51.33 17.34
N ARG A 149 37.15 -50.75 18.35
CA ARG A 149 36.62 -49.68 19.20
C ARG A 149 36.38 -48.40 18.41
N ALA A 150 37.23 -48.12 17.43
CA ALA A 150 37.11 -46.97 16.56
C ALA A 150 36.59 -47.45 15.19
N GLN A 151 35.56 -46.83 14.68
CA GLN A 151 34.95 -47.16 13.39
C GLN A 151 34.84 -45.89 12.53
N ASP A 152 35.28 -46.07 11.28
CA ASP A 152 35.03 -45.05 10.25
C ASP A 152 33.62 -45.25 9.67
N THR A 153 32.99 -44.18 9.29
CA THR A 153 31.68 -44.23 8.65
C THR A 153 31.65 -43.20 7.52
N TYR A 154 31.40 -43.66 6.33
CA TYR A 154 31.19 -42.83 5.14
C TYR A 154 29.78 -43.07 4.66
N GLN A 155 29.05 -41.97 4.41
CA GLN A 155 27.64 -42.03 3.99
C GLN A 155 27.35 -40.97 2.94
N VAL A 156 26.69 -41.39 1.86
CA VAL A 156 26.04 -40.48 0.87
C VAL A 156 24.58 -40.87 0.85
N SER A 157 23.70 -39.88 1.08
CA SER A 157 22.27 -40.17 1.13
C SER A 157 21.44 -39.02 0.50
N SER A 158 20.30 -39.40 -0.02
CA SER A 158 19.23 -38.45 -0.39
C SER A 158 18.01 -38.71 0.49
N SER A 159 17.45 -37.67 1.05
CA SER A 159 16.25 -37.71 1.88
C SER A 159 15.10 -36.98 1.21
N VAL A 160 13.89 -37.50 1.36
CA VAL A 160 12.64 -36.88 0.91
C VAL A 160 11.79 -36.71 2.15
N ALA A 161 11.26 -35.51 2.33
CA ALA A 161 10.27 -35.16 3.37
C ALA A 161 9.07 -34.45 2.75
N TRP A 162 7.87 -34.92 3.08
CA TRP A 162 6.64 -34.33 2.57
C TRP A 162 5.56 -34.31 3.67
N GLU A 163 5.04 -33.14 3.96
CA GLU A 163 3.91 -32.96 4.87
C GLU A 163 2.58 -33.06 4.11
N LEU A 164 1.67 -33.91 4.59
CA LEU A 164 0.33 -34.04 4.05
C LEU A 164 -0.60 -33.02 4.72
N ASP A 165 -1.12 -32.08 3.95
CA ASP A 165 -1.95 -30.97 4.46
C ASP A 165 -3.41 -31.41 4.70
N ILE A 166 -3.62 -32.34 5.64
CA ILE A 166 -4.96 -32.85 5.98
C ILE A 166 -5.83 -31.76 6.63
N TRP A 167 -5.23 -31.02 7.56
CA TRP A 167 -5.94 -30.02 8.39
C TRP A 167 -5.94 -28.61 7.79
N GLY A 168 -5.34 -28.41 6.64
CA GLY A 168 -5.31 -27.15 5.93
C GLY A 168 -4.30 -26.14 6.45
N ARG A 169 -3.27 -26.56 7.19
CA ARG A 169 -2.22 -25.69 7.68
C ARG A 169 -1.51 -24.96 6.53
N LEU A 170 -1.05 -25.72 5.53
CA LEU A 170 -0.37 -25.15 4.35
C LEU A 170 -1.31 -24.36 3.46
N ARG A 171 -2.56 -24.80 3.32
CA ARG A 171 -3.61 -24.03 2.60
C ARG A 171 -3.84 -22.69 3.24
N ARG A 172 -4.04 -22.63 4.57
CA ARG A 172 -4.24 -21.38 5.31
C ARG A 172 -3.01 -20.47 5.32
N ALA A 173 -1.80 -21.04 5.47
CA ALA A 173 -0.56 -20.28 5.34
C ALA A 173 -0.41 -19.67 3.94
N THR A 174 -0.77 -20.42 2.88
CA THR A 174 -0.73 -19.93 1.49
C THR A 174 -1.78 -18.85 1.22
N GLU A 175 -2.99 -19.00 1.78
CA GLU A 175 -4.04 -17.99 1.72
C GLU A 175 -3.58 -16.68 2.38
N ALA A 176 -2.95 -16.78 3.56
CA ALA A 176 -2.37 -15.61 4.23
C ALA A 176 -1.28 -14.95 3.38
N ALA A 177 -0.33 -15.72 2.88
CA ALA A 177 0.77 -15.19 2.05
C ALA A 177 0.26 -14.57 0.72
N ARG A 178 -0.81 -15.13 0.13
CA ARG A 178 -1.45 -14.57 -1.06
C ARG A 178 -2.13 -13.24 -0.75
N ALA A 179 -2.84 -13.14 0.36
CA ALA A 179 -3.47 -11.89 0.79
C ALA A 179 -2.41 -10.83 1.13
N GLU A 180 -1.27 -11.20 1.72
CA GLU A 180 -0.15 -10.29 1.95
C GLU A 180 0.48 -9.78 0.65
N LEU A 181 0.59 -10.61 -0.39
CA LEU A 181 1.02 -10.16 -1.73
C LEU A 181 0.03 -9.13 -2.31
N LEU A 182 -1.28 -9.41 -2.25
CA LEU A 182 -2.31 -8.48 -2.71
C LEU A 182 -2.27 -7.17 -1.90
N ALA A 183 -2.02 -7.25 -0.58
CA ALA A 183 -1.82 -6.06 0.24
C ALA A 183 -0.60 -5.23 -0.24
N ALA A 184 0.52 -5.88 -0.59
CA ALA A 184 1.68 -5.17 -1.13
C ALA A 184 1.38 -4.48 -2.47
N GLU A 185 0.59 -5.09 -3.35
CA GLU A 185 0.11 -4.49 -4.60
C GLU A 185 -0.75 -3.25 -4.34
N GLU A 186 -1.71 -3.32 -3.40
CA GLU A 186 -2.52 -2.17 -3.02
C GLU A 186 -1.69 -1.06 -2.36
N SER A 187 -0.69 -1.41 -1.56
CA SER A 187 0.27 -0.45 -0.99
C SER A 187 1.04 0.28 -2.10
N ARG A 188 1.46 -0.41 -3.15
CA ARG A 188 2.09 0.22 -4.32
C ARG A 188 1.15 1.20 -5.02
N GLN A 189 -0.14 0.86 -5.15
CA GLN A 189 -1.14 1.76 -5.72
C GLN A 189 -1.35 3.02 -4.84
N ALA A 190 -1.33 2.86 -3.52
CA ALA A 190 -1.43 3.99 -2.59
C ALA A 190 -0.21 4.94 -2.70
N VAL A 191 1.01 4.38 -2.85
CA VAL A 191 2.24 5.16 -3.10
C VAL A 191 2.12 5.94 -4.41
N LEU A 192 1.67 5.30 -5.48
CA LEU A 192 1.48 5.91 -6.80
C LEU A 192 0.46 7.07 -6.73
N LEU A 193 -0.70 6.88 -6.10
CA LEU A 193 -1.70 7.91 -5.90
C LEU A 193 -1.15 9.12 -5.12
N THR A 194 -0.41 8.82 -4.05
CA THR A 194 0.21 9.85 -3.23
C THR A 194 1.28 10.61 -4.01
N LEU A 195 2.13 9.93 -4.77
CA LEU A 195 3.18 10.54 -5.59
C LEU A 195 2.60 11.54 -6.60
N VAL A 196 1.61 11.12 -7.40
CA VAL A 196 0.96 11.98 -8.40
C VAL A 196 0.35 13.22 -7.73
N SER A 197 -0.34 13.03 -6.61
CA SER A 197 -0.94 14.14 -5.87
C SER A 197 0.12 15.09 -5.29
N SER A 198 1.24 14.55 -4.79
CA SER A 198 2.34 15.34 -4.23
C SER A 198 3.07 16.15 -5.30
N VAL A 199 3.31 15.56 -6.49
CA VAL A 199 3.91 16.28 -7.62
C VAL A 199 3.00 17.41 -8.08
N ALA A 200 1.70 17.14 -8.25
CA ALA A 200 0.73 18.16 -8.66
C ALA A 200 0.63 19.30 -7.63
N THR A 201 0.45 18.99 -6.35
CA THR A 201 0.36 20.01 -5.29
C THR A 201 1.66 20.80 -5.18
N GLY A 202 2.82 20.14 -5.21
CA GLY A 202 4.12 20.81 -5.15
C GLY A 202 4.40 21.72 -6.36
N TYR A 203 3.93 21.35 -7.54
CA TYR A 203 4.04 22.18 -8.74
C TYR A 203 3.09 23.41 -8.66
N LEU A 204 1.86 23.24 -8.18
CA LEU A 204 0.92 24.33 -7.95
C LEU A 204 1.44 25.33 -6.92
N GLU A 205 2.06 24.84 -5.85
CA GLU A 205 2.75 25.66 -4.84
C GLU A 205 3.88 26.47 -5.47
N LEU A 206 4.68 25.84 -6.33
CA LEU A 206 5.77 26.52 -7.05
C LEU A 206 5.24 27.65 -7.94
N LEU A 207 4.15 27.42 -8.68
CA LEU A 207 3.51 28.46 -9.50
C LEU A 207 2.93 29.58 -8.63
N SER A 208 2.41 29.26 -7.46
CA SER A 208 1.93 30.25 -6.48
C SER A 208 3.07 31.15 -5.99
N MET A 209 4.20 30.56 -5.61
CA MET A 209 5.40 31.30 -5.18
C MET A 209 5.96 32.18 -6.30
N ASP A 210 6.01 31.68 -7.54
CA ASP A 210 6.44 32.48 -8.70
C ASP A 210 5.52 33.70 -8.91
N ARG A 211 4.21 33.52 -8.74
CA ARG A 211 3.25 34.62 -8.84
C ARG A 211 3.41 35.63 -7.70
N GLN A 212 3.61 35.18 -6.47
CA GLN A 212 3.89 36.05 -5.33
C GLN A 212 5.20 36.82 -5.53
N LEU A 213 6.26 36.19 -6.05
CA LEU A 213 7.52 36.84 -6.36
C LEU A 213 7.35 37.91 -7.45
N ALA A 214 6.55 37.64 -8.49
CA ALA A 214 6.24 38.62 -9.52
C ALA A 214 5.53 39.86 -8.95
N ILE A 215 4.55 39.65 -8.06
CA ILE A 215 3.84 40.76 -7.37
C ILE A 215 4.82 41.53 -6.47
N ALA A 216 5.67 40.85 -5.69
CA ALA A 216 6.66 41.52 -4.82
C ALA A 216 7.67 42.34 -5.61
N ARG A 217 8.18 41.82 -6.71
CA ARG A 217 9.11 42.54 -7.61
C ARG A 217 8.46 43.77 -8.23
N GLN A 218 7.22 43.62 -8.70
CA GLN A 218 6.47 44.75 -9.26
C GLN A 218 6.21 45.85 -8.19
N ALA A 219 5.79 45.47 -6.99
CA ALA A 219 5.57 46.39 -5.88
C ALA A 219 6.89 47.04 -5.43
N ALA A 220 7.99 46.31 -5.35
CA ALA A 220 9.30 46.85 -5.03
C ALA A 220 9.78 47.86 -6.06
N ALA A 221 9.64 47.56 -7.36
CA ALA A 221 10.02 48.48 -8.43
C ALA A 221 9.23 49.80 -8.37
N SER A 222 7.90 49.72 -8.17
CA SER A 222 7.07 50.90 -7.99
C SER A 222 7.51 51.78 -6.78
N ARG A 223 7.81 51.14 -5.65
CA ARG A 223 8.26 51.84 -4.44
C ARG A 223 9.67 52.40 -4.57
N GLU A 224 10.54 51.75 -5.31
CA GLU A 224 11.89 52.26 -5.62
C GLU A 224 11.84 53.57 -6.41
N GLU A 225 10.94 53.65 -7.42
CA GLU A 225 10.74 54.88 -8.20
C GLU A 225 10.25 56.04 -7.31
N PHE A 226 9.31 55.74 -6.40
CA PHE A 226 8.87 56.72 -5.40
C PHE A 226 10.00 57.14 -4.47
N LEU A 227 10.77 56.24 -3.94
CA LEU A 227 11.90 56.51 -3.06
C LEU A 227 12.89 57.45 -3.74
N LYS A 228 13.28 57.17 -5.00
CA LYS A 228 14.16 58.05 -5.80
C LYS A 228 13.59 59.44 -6.01
N LEU A 229 12.27 59.57 -6.18
CA LEU A 229 11.58 60.85 -6.26
C LEU A 229 11.65 61.61 -4.92
N PHE A 230 11.43 60.91 -3.79
CA PHE A 230 11.44 61.49 -2.46
C PHE A 230 12.86 61.92 -2.04
N GLU A 231 13.89 61.18 -2.41
CA GLU A 231 15.28 61.55 -2.18
C GLU A 231 15.60 62.90 -2.86
N ARG A 232 15.23 63.04 -4.12
CA ARG A 232 15.41 64.33 -4.84
C ARG A 232 14.59 65.46 -4.23
N LYS A 233 13.35 65.25 -3.78
CA LYS A 233 12.51 66.26 -3.13
C LYS A 233 13.09 66.68 -1.77
N PHE A 234 13.67 65.76 -1.02
CA PHE A 234 14.32 66.00 0.26
C PHE A 234 15.58 66.83 0.08
N GLU A 235 16.45 66.49 -0.88
CA GLU A 235 17.64 67.28 -1.24
C GLU A 235 17.25 68.73 -1.66
N GLY A 236 16.11 68.91 -2.30
CA GLY A 236 15.54 70.22 -2.66
C GLY A 236 14.78 70.90 -1.50
N GLY A 237 14.76 70.34 -0.30
CA GLY A 237 14.04 70.89 0.83
C GLY A 237 12.52 70.92 0.74
N GLN A 238 11.94 70.08 -0.16
CA GLN A 238 10.49 70.10 -0.46
C GLN A 238 9.66 69.15 0.42
N ILE A 239 10.31 68.20 1.08
CA ILE A 239 9.68 67.21 1.97
C ILE A 239 10.45 67.10 3.29
N SER A 240 9.80 66.56 4.31
CA SER A 240 10.39 66.28 5.61
C SER A 240 11.24 65.00 5.59
N GLY A 241 12.22 64.88 6.56
CA GLY A 241 12.95 63.67 6.80
C GLY A 241 12.05 62.48 7.22
N LEU A 242 10.88 62.76 7.81
CA LEU A 242 9.90 61.73 8.15
C LEU A 242 9.28 61.11 6.89
N GLU A 243 8.91 61.90 5.89
CA GLU A 243 8.34 61.41 4.63
C GLU A 243 9.37 60.56 3.85
N LEU A 244 10.62 61.00 3.81
CA LEU A 244 11.70 60.17 3.20
C LEU A 244 11.89 58.87 3.95
N ALA A 245 11.92 58.90 5.29
CA ALA A 245 12.04 57.68 6.10
C ALA A 245 10.85 56.71 5.87
N GLN A 246 9.63 57.21 5.74
CA GLN A 246 8.44 56.41 5.41
C GLN A 246 8.57 55.75 4.03
N ALA A 247 9.00 56.49 3.01
CA ALA A 247 9.21 55.95 1.67
C ALA A 247 10.28 54.85 1.65
N ARG A 248 11.39 55.08 2.37
CA ARG A 248 12.46 54.09 2.50
C ARG A 248 12.00 52.84 3.23
N ALA A 249 11.30 52.99 4.36
CA ALA A 249 10.76 51.83 5.12
C ALA A 249 9.73 51.05 4.28
N ALA A 250 8.89 51.73 3.50
CA ALA A 250 7.91 51.07 2.63
C ALA A 250 8.60 50.25 1.51
N TYR A 251 9.68 50.77 0.92
CA TYR A 251 10.51 50.03 -0.06
C TYR A 251 11.17 48.79 0.58
N GLU A 252 11.92 48.98 1.66
CA GLU A 252 12.65 47.92 2.33
C GLU A 252 11.73 46.79 2.82
N GLN A 253 10.55 47.09 3.27
CA GLN A 253 9.54 46.11 3.68
C GLN A 253 9.19 45.12 2.55
N ILE A 254 9.02 45.62 1.33
CA ILE A 254 8.73 44.75 0.17
C ILE A 254 9.99 44.09 -0.35
N ALA A 255 11.07 44.86 -0.49
CA ALA A 255 12.34 44.35 -0.98
C ALA A 255 12.86 43.15 -0.15
N SER A 256 12.68 43.21 1.17
CA SER A 256 13.07 42.10 2.06
C SER A 256 12.25 40.82 1.85
N SER A 257 11.05 40.86 1.27
CA SER A 257 10.25 39.69 0.96
C SER A 257 10.77 38.89 -0.25
N ILE A 258 11.49 39.55 -1.17
CA ILE A 258 12.00 38.96 -2.41
C ILE A 258 12.98 37.79 -2.11
N PRO A 259 14.07 37.98 -1.35
CA PRO A 259 15.01 36.88 -1.07
C PRO A 259 14.36 35.74 -0.28
N VAL A 260 13.32 36.02 0.51
CA VAL A 260 12.54 34.98 1.20
C VAL A 260 11.80 34.10 0.20
N LEU A 261 11.10 34.70 -0.76
CA LEU A 261 10.39 33.99 -1.82
C LEU A 261 11.34 33.21 -2.74
N GLU A 262 12.45 33.84 -3.14
CA GLU A 262 13.47 33.17 -3.98
C GLU A 262 14.06 31.93 -3.27
N ARG A 263 14.32 32.01 -1.96
CA ARG A 263 14.74 30.86 -1.16
C ARG A 263 13.67 29.78 -1.09
N GLN A 264 12.39 30.14 -0.90
CA GLN A 264 11.28 29.19 -0.85
C GLN A 264 11.10 28.49 -2.20
N ILE A 265 11.18 29.21 -3.31
CA ILE A 265 11.15 28.65 -4.67
C ILE A 265 12.24 27.61 -4.86
N ALA A 266 13.49 27.93 -4.50
CA ALA A 266 14.61 27.02 -4.64
C ALA A 266 14.41 25.74 -3.78
N ILE A 267 13.91 25.88 -2.55
CA ILE A 267 13.59 24.74 -1.69
C ILE A 267 12.48 23.87 -2.30
N GLN A 268 11.46 24.49 -2.85
CA GLN A 268 10.34 23.78 -3.49
C GLN A 268 10.79 23.03 -4.75
N GLU A 269 11.66 23.63 -5.58
CA GLU A 269 12.28 22.97 -6.71
C GLU A 269 13.11 21.73 -6.30
N ASN A 270 13.87 21.85 -5.20
CA ASN A 270 14.61 20.71 -4.65
C ASN A 270 13.67 19.59 -4.19
N SER A 271 12.56 19.94 -3.53
CA SER A 271 11.55 18.97 -3.08
C SER A 271 10.88 18.25 -4.26
N LEU A 272 10.52 18.99 -5.30
CA LEU A 272 9.98 18.41 -6.53
C LEU A 272 11.01 17.51 -7.23
N SER A 273 12.29 17.91 -7.26
CA SER A 273 13.35 17.09 -7.85
C SER A 273 13.46 15.71 -7.21
N LEU A 274 13.31 15.62 -5.88
CA LEU A 274 13.26 14.33 -5.17
C LEU A 274 12.05 13.48 -5.58
N LEU A 275 10.88 14.09 -5.72
CA LEU A 275 9.68 13.38 -6.20
C LEU A 275 9.86 12.86 -7.62
N LEU A 276 10.65 13.56 -8.44
CA LEU A 276 11.01 13.15 -9.82
C LEU A 276 12.13 12.10 -9.86
N GLY A 277 12.67 11.67 -8.71
CA GLY A 277 13.75 10.68 -8.64
C GLY A 277 15.11 11.20 -9.11
N ARG A 278 15.34 12.52 -9.13
CA ARG A 278 16.57 13.15 -9.60
C ARG A 278 17.22 14.04 -8.53
N ASN A 279 18.49 14.39 -8.74
CA ASN A 279 19.19 15.33 -7.89
C ASN A 279 18.53 16.74 -7.94
N PRO A 280 18.64 17.53 -6.84
CA PRO A 280 18.12 18.88 -6.77
C PRO A 280 18.52 19.75 -7.97
N GLY A 281 17.55 20.48 -8.52
CA GLY A 281 17.76 21.35 -9.69
C GLY A 281 16.50 22.12 -10.04
N GLY A 282 16.62 23.03 -11.00
CA GLY A 282 15.49 23.85 -11.47
C GLY A 282 14.36 23.01 -12.08
N ILE A 283 13.14 23.48 -11.89
CA ILE A 283 11.92 22.90 -12.46
C ILE A 283 11.40 23.84 -13.56
N ASN A 284 11.09 23.30 -14.72
CA ASN A 284 10.46 24.08 -15.80
C ASN A 284 9.05 24.51 -15.39
N ARG A 285 8.61 25.65 -15.92
CA ARG A 285 7.23 26.17 -15.78
C ARG A 285 6.52 26.11 -17.12
N GLY A 286 5.28 25.66 -17.09
CA GLY A 286 4.41 25.69 -18.26
C GLY A 286 3.50 26.91 -18.25
N ARG A 287 2.35 26.76 -17.62
CA ARG A 287 1.40 27.85 -17.44
C ARG A 287 1.66 28.62 -16.14
N THR A 288 1.17 29.86 -16.10
CA THR A 288 1.09 30.61 -14.82
C THR A 288 -0.14 30.18 -14.02
N LEU A 289 -0.13 30.40 -12.72
CA LEU A 289 -1.26 30.07 -11.85
C LEU A 289 -2.58 30.69 -12.35
N ASP A 290 -2.53 31.93 -12.87
CA ASP A 290 -3.70 32.66 -13.40
C ASP A 290 -4.28 32.05 -14.69
N THR A 291 -3.51 31.27 -15.44
CA THR A 291 -3.91 30.70 -16.75
C THR A 291 -4.26 29.21 -16.68
N LEU A 292 -4.09 28.57 -15.52
CA LEU A 292 -4.49 27.20 -15.31
C LEU A 292 -6.01 27.04 -15.41
N VAL A 293 -6.43 25.90 -15.99
CA VAL A 293 -7.84 25.52 -16.05
C VAL A 293 -8.24 24.82 -14.75
N LEU A 294 -9.37 25.21 -14.18
CA LEU A 294 -9.89 24.56 -12.99
C LEU A 294 -10.49 23.19 -13.36
N PRO A 295 -9.99 22.07 -12.83
CA PRO A 295 -10.55 20.75 -13.11
C PRO A 295 -11.99 20.60 -12.60
N GLY A 296 -12.72 19.66 -13.20
CA GLY A 296 -14.02 19.25 -12.67
C GLY A 296 -13.88 18.63 -11.28
N ILE A 297 -14.95 18.62 -10.50
CA ILE A 297 -14.95 17.99 -9.17
C ILE A 297 -15.58 16.62 -9.30
N PRO A 298 -14.81 15.52 -9.07
CA PRO A 298 -15.39 14.20 -9.09
C PRO A 298 -16.29 14.01 -7.87
N GLN A 299 -17.49 13.52 -8.10
CA GLN A 299 -18.39 13.01 -7.08
C GLN A 299 -18.68 11.55 -7.38
N GLY A 300 -18.24 10.66 -6.49
CA GLY A 300 -18.64 9.26 -6.47
C GLY A 300 -19.62 8.99 -5.34
N LEU A 301 -20.28 7.85 -5.36
CA LEU A 301 -21.07 7.40 -4.22
C LEU A 301 -20.14 7.00 -3.06
N PRO A 302 -20.52 7.25 -1.79
CA PRO A 302 -19.73 6.82 -0.64
C PRO A 302 -19.38 5.33 -0.66
N SER A 303 -20.26 4.47 -1.13
CA SER A 303 -20.03 3.03 -1.26
C SER A 303 -18.91 2.66 -2.25
N GLU A 304 -18.69 3.46 -3.28
CA GLU A 304 -17.65 3.20 -4.28
C GLU A 304 -16.23 3.36 -3.72
N LEU A 305 -16.04 4.15 -2.66
CA LEU A 305 -14.75 4.33 -2.01
C LEU A 305 -14.17 3.01 -1.48
N LEU A 306 -15.05 2.11 -0.99
CA LEU A 306 -14.63 0.80 -0.45
C LEU A 306 -13.95 -0.07 -1.51
N GLU A 307 -14.30 0.12 -2.78
CA GLU A 307 -13.74 -0.64 -3.90
C GLU A 307 -12.61 0.13 -4.63
N ARG A 308 -12.57 1.46 -4.52
CA ARG A 308 -11.63 2.30 -5.27
C ARG A 308 -10.37 2.66 -4.52
N ARG A 309 -10.46 2.87 -3.20
CA ARG A 309 -9.32 3.35 -2.40
C ARG A 309 -8.32 2.24 -2.11
N PRO A 310 -7.06 2.41 -2.54
CA PRO A 310 -6.02 1.40 -2.33
C PRO A 310 -5.69 1.18 -0.84
N ASP A 311 -5.78 2.21 0.00
CA ASP A 311 -5.51 2.11 1.45
C ASP A 311 -6.58 1.27 2.17
N ILE A 312 -7.85 1.37 1.76
CA ILE A 312 -8.93 0.53 2.28
C ILE A 312 -8.71 -0.93 1.85
N ARG A 313 -8.43 -1.16 0.56
CA ARG A 313 -8.17 -2.48 0.00
C ARG A 313 -6.92 -3.12 0.62
N TYR A 314 -5.87 -2.34 0.86
CA TYR A 314 -4.69 -2.78 1.60
C TYR A 314 -5.05 -3.33 2.99
N LYS A 315 -5.83 -2.58 3.76
CA LYS A 315 -6.25 -3.00 5.10
C LYS A 315 -7.17 -4.23 5.07
N GLU A 316 -8.05 -4.33 4.08
CA GLU A 316 -8.89 -5.51 3.87
C GLU A 316 -8.05 -6.76 3.59
N GLN A 317 -7.04 -6.67 2.71
CA GLN A 317 -6.15 -7.79 2.42
C GLN A 317 -5.36 -8.25 3.64
N LEU A 318 -4.90 -7.32 4.49
CA LEU A 318 -4.27 -7.68 5.77
C LEU A 318 -5.24 -8.38 6.72
N LEU A 319 -6.50 -7.97 6.75
CA LEU A 319 -7.54 -8.62 7.55
C LEU A 319 -7.83 -10.05 7.06
N ILE A 320 -7.87 -10.26 5.74
CA ILE A 320 -7.98 -11.59 5.11
C ILE A 320 -6.80 -12.47 5.52
N ALA A 321 -5.58 -11.94 5.46
CA ALA A 321 -4.37 -12.65 5.87
C ALA A 321 -4.43 -13.09 7.34
N ALA A 322 -4.85 -12.18 8.23
CA ALA A 322 -4.99 -12.49 9.66
C ALA A 322 -6.07 -13.54 9.94
N ASN A 323 -7.20 -13.49 9.22
CA ASN A 323 -8.23 -14.53 9.33
C ASN A 323 -7.68 -15.92 8.93
N ALA A 324 -6.93 -15.98 7.82
CA ALA A 324 -6.28 -17.23 7.39
C ALA A 324 -5.27 -17.74 8.44
N ARG A 325 -4.50 -16.85 9.06
CA ARG A 325 -3.53 -17.20 10.11
C ARG A 325 -4.19 -17.80 11.35
N ILE A 326 -5.41 -17.38 11.72
CA ILE A 326 -6.17 -18.04 12.80
C ILE A 326 -6.37 -19.54 12.47
N GLY A 327 -6.75 -19.85 11.24
CA GLY A 327 -6.91 -21.22 10.77
C GLY A 327 -5.59 -22.01 10.78
N GLU A 328 -4.50 -21.40 10.32
CA GLU A 328 -3.17 -21.97 10.37
C GLU A 328 -2.74 -22.34 11.80
N VAL A 329 -2.93 -21.42 12.76
CA VAL A 329 -2.55 -21.66 14.16
C VAL A 329 -3.48 -22.70 14.80
N LYS A 330 -4.80 -22.69 14.53
CA LYS A 330 -5.75 -23.70 15.01
C LYS A 330 -5.42 -25.10 14.51
N SER A 331 -4.82 -25.24 13.32
CA SER A 331 -4.40 -26.54 12.82
C SER A 331 -3.34 -27.23 13.68
N ARG A 332 -2.57 -26.48 14.49
CA ARG A 332 -1.54 -27.00 15.41
C ARG A 332 -2.09 -27.81 16.58
N TYR A 333 -3.42 -27.80 16.80
CA TYR A 333 -4.06 -28.72 17.75
C TYR A 333 -4.10 -30.17 17.23
N PHE A 334 -3.97 -30.37 15.93
CA PHE A 334 -4.07 -31.66 15.27
C PHE A 334 -2.69 -32.21 14.94
N PRO A 335 -2.53 -33.56 14.81
CA PRO A 335 -1.27 -34.16 14.47
C PRO A 335 -0.86 -33.82 13.02
N SER A 336 0.39 -33.45 12.81
CA SER A 336 0.99 -33.37 11.47
C SER A 336 1.27 -34.77 10.93
N LEU A 337 0.94 -34.97 9.67
CA LEU A 337 1.20 -36.23 8.94
C LEU A 337 2.34 -36.00 7.95
N SER A 338 3.36 -36.81 8.03
CA SER A 338 4.53 -36.71 7.14
C SER A 338 4.87 -38.05 6.49
N LEU A 339 5.29 -37.96 5.23
CA LEU A 339 5.93 -39.04 4.52
C LEU A 339 7.42 -38.73 4.41
N THR A 340 8.27 -39.69 4.75
CA THR A 340 9.71 -39.54 4.66
C THR A 340 10.31 -40.69 3.88
N GLY A 341 11.31 -40.39 3.06
CA GLY A 341 12.11 -41.36 2.33
C GLY A 341 13.59 -41.09 2.56
N LEU A 342 14.39 -42.15 2.62
CA LEU A 342 15.82 -42.04 2.69
C LEU A 342 16.39 -43.12 1.79
N PHE A 343 17.30 -42.78 0.91
CA PHE A 343 18.06 -43.69 0.05
C PHE A 343 19.52 -43.25 0.05
N GLY A 344 20.44 -44.26 0.09
CA GLY A 344 21.85 -43.91 0.09
C GLY A 344 22.77 -45.13 0.13
N TYR A 345 24.03 -44.82 0.34
CA TYR A 345 25.13 -45.77 0.53
C TYR A 345 25.84 -45.42 1.83
N ALA A 346 26.17 -46.44 2.62
CA ALA A 346 26.94 -46.27 3.86
C ALA A 346 27.96 -47.43 3.98
N SER A 347 29.22 -47.10 4.28
CA SER A 347 30.29 -48.05 4.42
C SER A 347 31.27 -47.64 5.52
N GLY A 348 32.01 -48.63 6.09
CA GLY A 348 33.14 -48.38 6.98
C GLY A 348 34.42 -48.01 6.23
N GLU A 349 34.51 -48.29 4.94
CA GLU A 349 35.64 -47.96 4.08
C GLU A 349 35.18 -47.12 2.89
N LEU A 350 35.95 -46.10 2.55
CA LEU A 350 35.62 -45.19 1.45
C LEU A 350 35.62 -45.90 0.09
N SER A 351 36.49 -46.90 -0.09
CA SER A 351 36.58 -47.75 -1.29
C SER A 351 35.29 -48.52 -1.57
N ASP A 352 34.56 -48.89 -0.53
CA ASP A 352 33.38 -49.75 -0.61
C ASP A 352 32.06 -48.99 -0.62
N LEU A 353 32.12 -47.65 -0.51
CA LEU A 353 30.95 -46.82 -0.36
C LEU A 353 29.92 -46.94 -1.50
N LEU A 354 30.37 -47.11 -2.74
CA LEU A 354 29.49 -47.22 -3.91
C LEU A 354 29.20 -48.67 -4.33
N GLN A 355 29.59 -49.66 -3.54
CA GLN A 355 29.26 -51.07 -3.80
C GLN A 355 27.77 -51.34 -3.54
N SER A 356 27.21 -52.31 -4.24
CA SER A 356 25.80 -52.68 -4.09
C SER A 356 25.44 -53.17 -2.68
N SER A 357 26.40 -53.69 -1.94
CA SER A 357 26.27 -54.12 -0.54
C SER A 357 26.14 -52.95 0.46
N ALA A 358 26.58 -51.74 0.07
CA ALA A 358 26.54 -50.55 0.91
C ALA A 358 25.21 -49.77 0.78
N ASN A 359 24.32 -50.17 -0.15
CA ASN A 359 23.07 -49.45 -0.34
C ASN A 359 22.11 -49.65 0.85
N PHE A 360 21.34 -48.60 1.14
CA PHE A 360 20.23 -48.70 2.09
C PHE A 360 19.09 -47.79 1.67
N TRP A 361 17.88 -48.13 2.08
CA TRP A 361 16.71 -47.29 1.89
C TRP A 361 15.73 -47.43 3.05
N ARG A 362 14.95 -46.39 3.27
CA ARG A 362 13.86 -46.38 4.25
C ARG A 362 12.71 -45.57 3.70
N VAL A 363 11.49 -46.03 3.83
CA VAL A 363 10.26 -45.26 3.61
C VAL A 363 9.44 -45.34 4.88
N ALA A 364 8.98 -44.21 5.37
CA ALA A 364 8.18 -44.15 6.60
C ALA A 364 7.03 -43.13 6.46
N ALA A 365 5.93 -43.41 7.11
CA ALA A 365 4.86 -42.48 7.35
C ALA A 365 4.77 -42.23 8.87
N GLY A 366 4.66 -40.98 9.27
CA GLY A 366 4.61 -40.57 10.67
C GLY A 366 3.45 -39.61 10.95
N ALA A 367 2.89 -39.76 12.16
CA ALA A 367 1.91 -38.82 12.69
C ALA A 367 2.42 -38.29 14.04
N ILE A 368 2.63 -36.99 14.15
CA ILE A 368 3.09 -36.34 15.38
C ILE A 368 2.14 -35.25 15.78
N GLY A 369 1.56 -35.33 16.98
CA GLY A 369 0.62 -34.36 17.52
C GLY A 369 0.88 -34.06 18.99
N PRO A 370 0.42 -32.89 19.49
CA PRO A 370 0.58 -32.50 20.87
C PRO A 370 -0.40 -33.22 21.77
N LEU A 371 0.11 -33.82 22.88
CA LEU A 371 -0.73 -34.34 23.95
C LEU A 371 -0.91 -33.27 25.05
N PHE A 372 0.17 -32.57 25.41
CA PHE A 372 0.17 -31.50 26.41
C PHE A 372 1.16 -30.42 26.02
N THR A 373 0.70 -29.16 25.99
CA THR A 373 1.52 -28.02 25.55
C THR A 373 1.60 -26.91 26.60
N GLY A 374 1.13 -27.14 27.84
CA GLY A 374 1.14 -26.12 28.90
C GLY A 374 0.40 -24.82 28.54
N GLY A 375 -0.56 -24.89 27.61
CA GLY A 375 -1.33 -23.72 27.15
C GLY A 375 -0.72 -22.96 25.96
N ARG A 376 0.44 -23.39 25.43
CA ARG A 376 1.13 -22.71 24.31
C ARG A 376 0.21 -22.50 23.11
N ILE A 377 -0.42 -23.55 22.56
CA ILE A 377 -1.28 -23.43 21.39
C ILE A 377 -2.50 -22.52 21.66
N LYS A 378 -3.10 -22.63 22.86
CA LYS A 378 -4.19 -21.74 23.29
C LYS A 378 -3.75 -20.27 23.29
N GLY A 379 -2.53 -20.00 23.77
CA GLY A 379 -1.93 -18.66 23.75
C GLY A 379 -1.70 -18.15 22.33
N GLU A 380 -1.16 -18.98 21.44
CA GLU A 380 -0.94 -18.66 20.03
C GLU A 380 -2.27 -18.35 19.29
N VAL A 381 -3.33 -19.13 19.53
CA VAL A 381 -4.66 -18.87 18.96
C VAL A 381 -5.22 -17.55 19.47
N ARG A 382 -5.14 -17.29 20.78
CA ARG A 382 -5.59 -16.02 21.37
C ARG A 382 -4.83 -14.83 20.79
N GLN A 383 -3.53 -14.96 20.55
CA GLN A 383 -2.71 -13.95 19.90
C GLN A 383 -3.20 -13.68 18.48
N ALA A 384 -3.40 -14.71 17.66
CA ALA A 384 -3.88 -14.56 16.29
C ALA A 384 -5.29 -13.93 16.23
N GLU A 385 -6.19 -14.31 17.15
CA GLU A 385 -7.53 -13.72 17.26
C GLU A 385 -7.46 -12.23 17.66
N ALA A 386 -6.57 -11.86 18.57
CA ALA A 386 -6.35 -10.46 18.96
C ALA A 386 -5.77 -9.63 17.81
N GLN A 387 -4.79 -10.16 17.05
CA GLN A 387 -4.25 -9.52 15.85
C GLN A 387 -5.32 -9.31 14.78
N HIS A 388 -6.21 -10.28 14.57
CA HIS A 388 -7.34 -10.11 13.65
C HIS A 388 -8.27 -8.97 14.11
N GLN A 389 -8.57 -8.86 15.41
CA GLN A 389 -9.39 -7.76 15.96
C GLN A 389 -8.71 -6.39 15.78
N GLU A 390 -7.41 -6.31 16.00
CA GLU A 390 -6.62 -5.08 15.75
C GLU A 390 -6.75 -4.64 14.29
N LEU A 391 -6.57 -5.56 13.33
CA LEU A 391 -6.68 -5.27 11.91
C LEU A 391 -8.11 -4.94 11.48
N LEU A 392 -9.12 -5.54 12.10
CA LEU A 392 -10.52 -5.18 11.88
C LEU A 392 -10.79 -3.73 12.27
N TYR A 393 -10.38 -3.32 13.48
CA TYR A 393 -10.55 -1.91 13.89
C TYR A 393 -9.72 -0.96 13.04
N GLY A 394 -8.52 -1.38 12.61
CA GLY A 394 -7.72 -0.62 11.66
C GLY A 394 -8.39 -0.43 10.29
N TYR A 395 -9.05 -1.47 9.77
CA TYR A 395 -9.85 -1.41 8.54
C TYR A 395 -11.03 -0.43 8.68
N LEU A 396 -11.83 -0.56 9.74
CA LEU A 396 -12.98 0.31 10.00
C LEU A 396 -12.55 1.78 10.18
N GLY A 397 -11.46 2.03 10.93
CA GLY A 397 -10.90 3.37 11.11
C GLY A 397 -10.39 4.00 9.81
N THR A 398 -9.83 3.20 8.90
CA THR A 398 -9.41 3.67 7.58
C THR A 398 -10.62 4.11 6.73
N ILE A 399 -11.72 3.36 6.78
CA ILE A 399 -12.97 3.72 6.08
C ILE A 399 -13.55 5.04 6.63
N GLN A 400 -13.62 5.21 7.95
CA GLN A 400 -14.09 6.45 8.56
C GLN A 400 -13.21 7.64 8.17
N THR A 401 -11.89 7.43 8.12
CA THR A 401 -10.93 8.45 7.67
C THR A 401 -11.17 8.81 6.20
N ALA A 402 -11.43 7.83 5.35
CA ALA A 402 -11.72 8.03 3.94
C ALA A 402 -12.98 8.89 3.72
N PHE A 403 -14.06 8.60 4.43
CA PHE A 403 -15.28 9.42 4.37
C PHE A 403 -15.04 10.86 4.82
N ARG A 404 -14.30 11.02 5.94
CA ARG A 404 -13.93 12.37 6.43
C ARG A 404 -13.12 13.13 5.38
N GLU A 405 -12.11 12.53 4.75
CA GLU A 405 -11.26 13.19 3.76
C GLU A 405 -12.04 13.68 2.54
N VAL A 406 -13.01 12.90 2.07
CA VAL A 406 -13.88 13.33 0.96
C VAL A 406 -14.79 14.49 1.41
N GLU A 407 -15.46 14.37 2.56
CA GLU A 407 -16.30 15.45 3.09
C GLU A 407 -15.53 16.75 3.29
N ASP A 408 -14.34 16.66 3.93
CA ASP A 408 -13.48 17.82 4.18
C ASP A 408 -13.05 18.48 2.87
N SER A 409 -12.70 17.70 1.84
CA SER A 409 -12.28 18.22 0.54
C SER A 409 -13.44 18.92 -0.19
N LEU A 410 -14.64 18.33 -0.20
CA LEU A 410 -15.83 18.92 -0.84
C LEU A 410 -16.24 20.23 -0.17
N VAL A 411 -16.27 20.26 1.17
CA VAL A 411 -16.56 21.49 1.93
C VAL A 411 -15.49 22.55 1.67
N SER A 412 -14.21 22.15 1.66
CA SER A 412 -13.08 23.06 1.39
C SER A 412 -13.21 23.70 0.00
N ILE A 413 -13.44 22.92 -1.04
CA ILE A 413 -13.60 23.42 -2.42
C ILE A 413 -14.73 24.45 -2.49
N ARG A 414 -15.88 24.18 -1.87
CA ARG A 414 -17.00 25.13 -1.85
C ARG A 414 -16.62 26.44 -1.18
N LYS A 415 -15.99 26.37 -0.01
CA LYS A 415 -15.65 27.56 0.76
C LYS A 415 -14.49 28.35 0.15
N LEU A 416 -13.52 27.66 -0.44
CA LEU A 416 -12.42 28.32 -1.14
C LEU A 416 -12.86 29.00 -2.43
N ARG A 417 -13.87 28.49 -3.14
CA ARG A 417 -14.50 29.21 -4.26
C ARG A 417 -15.15 30.53 -3.80
N GLU A 418 -15.93 30.46 -2.71
CA GLU A 418 -16.53 31.66 -2.12
C GLU A 418 -15.47 32.68 -1.67
N LEU A 419 -14.37 32.20 -1.06
CA LEU A 419 -13.24 33.03 -0.63
C LEU A 419 -12.56 33.68 -1.83
N LEU A 420 -12.23 32.90 -2.86
CA LEU A 420 -11.54 33.38 -4.07
C LEU A 420 -12.36 34.53 -4.74
N ASP A 421 -13.67 34.38 -4.85
CA ASP A 421 -14.55 35.43 -5.37
C ASP A 421 -14.55 36.72 -4.53
N ARG A 422 -14.44 36.57 -3.20
CA ARG A 422 -14.34 37.73 -2.29
C ARG A 422 -12.97 38.39 -2.40
N GLU A 423 -11.88 37.65 -2.41
CA GLU A 423 -10.53 38.20 -2.55
C GLU A 423 -10.35 38.89 -3.92
N LYS A 424 -10.92 38.34 -5.00
CA LYS A 424 -10.93 38.98 -6.30
C LYS A 424 -11.58 40.37 -6.26
N ARG A 425 -12.75 40.48 -5.62
CA ARG A 425 -13.43 41.79 -5.44
C ARG A 425 -12.62 42.70 -4.55
N ARG A 426 -12.01 42.18 -3.47
CA ARG A 426 -11.17 42.94 -2.56
C ARG A 426 -9.97 43.55 -3.28
N VAL A 427 -9.27 42.78 -4.11
CA VAL A 427 -8.15 43.28 -4.93
C VAL A 427 -8.60 44.38 -5.88
N SER A 428 -9.74 44.20 -6.56
CA SER A 428 -10.30 45.24 -7.44
C SER A 428 -10.56 46.55 -6.70
N THR A 429 -11.25 46.49 -5.54
CA THR A 429 -11.55 47.65 -4.71
C THR A 429 -10.30 48.37 -4.19
N LEU A 430 -9.28 47.56 -3.80
CA LEU A 430 -8.03 48.15 -3.29
C LEU A 430 -7.15 48.73 -4.40
N LYS A 431 -7.24 48.22 -5.64
CA LYS A 431 -6.63 48.87 -6.82
C LYS A 431 -7.24 50.27 -7.03
N ASP A 432 -8.56 50.40 -6.93
CA ASP A 432 -9.22 51.68 -7.04
C ASP A 432 -8.85 52.62 -5.87
N LYS A 433 -8.79 52.07 -4.62
CA LYS A 433 -8.34 52.84 -3.45
C LYS A 433 -6.91 53.37 -3.64
N ALA A 434 -5.98 52.54 -4.09
CA ALA A 434 -4.59 52.94 -4.30
C ALA A 434 -4.47 54.01 -5.37
N LYS A 435 -5.21 53.90 -6.49
CA LYS A 435 -5.28 54.90 -7.54
C LYS A 435 -5.84 56.24 -7.02
N LEU A 436 -6.89 56.20 -6.24
CA LEU A 436 -7.50 57.40 -5.66
C LEU A 436 -6.58 58.07 -4.63
N ALA A 437 -5.92 57.29 -3.76
CA ALA A 437 -4.95 57.81 -2.78
C ALA A 437 -3.79 58.50 -3.49
N TYR A 438 -3.27 57.91 -4.57
CA TYR A 438 -2.22 58.51 -5.41
C TYR A 438 -2.70 59.88 -6.01
N ASN A 439 -3.87 59.89 -6.64
CA ASN A 439 -4.42 61.13 -7.25
C ASN A 439 -4.61 62.23 -6.22
N ARG A 440 -5.06 61.94 -5.00
CA ARG A 440 -5.23 62.93 -3.89
C ARG A 440 -3.87 63.45 -3.44
N TYR A 441 -2.86 62.57 -3.31
CA TYR A 441 -1.49 62.97 -2.96
C TYR A 441 -0.88 63.90 -4.04
N ASP A 442 -1.01 63.54 -5.31
CA ASP A 442 -0.48 64.33 -6.43
C ASP A 442 -1.16 65.73 -6.49
N ALA A 443 -2.48 65.76 -6.24
CA ALA A 443 -3.22 66.99 -6.13
C ALA A 443 -3.01 67.79 -4.81
N LYS A 444 -2.11 67.31 -3.92
CA LYS A 444 -1.78 67.89 -2.61
C LYS A 444 -2.96 67.95 -1.61
N TYR A 445 -3.97 67.08 -1.78
CA TYR A 445 -5.10 66.97 -0.84
C TYR A 445 -4.85 66.02 0.33
N SER A 446 -3.81 65.18 0.26
CA SER A 446 -3.45 64.22 1.32
C SER A 446 -1.95 64.04 1.46
N GLY A 447 -1.52 63.55 2.61
CA GLY A 447 -0.13 63.17 2.85
C GLY A 447 0.23 61.83 2.19
N TYR A 448 1.50 61.58 2.01
CA TYR A 448 2.03 60.33 1.41
C TYR A 448 1.66 59.06 2.17
N LEU A 449 1.40 59.19 3.48
CA LEU A 449 1.00 58.03 4.31
C LEU A 449 -0.27 57.34 3.78
N GLU A 450 -1.25 58.09 3.23
CA GLU A 450 -2.45 57.50 2.59
C GLU A 450 -2.08 56.59 1.42
N VAL A 451 -1.08 56.95 0.62
CA VAL A 451 -0.60 56.17 -0.52
C VAL A 451 0.07 54.90 -0.03
N VAL A 452 0.98 55.04 0.95
CA VAL A 452 1.70 53.86 1.53
C VAL A 452 0.72 52.87 2.12
N ASP A 453 -0.28 53.32 2.86
CA ASP A 453 -1.31 52.44 3.44
C ASP A 453 -2.15 51.74 2.37
N ALA A 454 -2.57 52.46 1.33
CA ALA A 454 -3.38 51.93 0.26
C ALA A 454 -2.59 50.86 -0.56
N GLU A 455 -1.33 51.14 -0.85
CA GLU A 455 -0.43 50.19 -1.55
C GLU A 455 -0.11 48.96 -0.70
N ARG A 456 0.12 49.13 0.61
CA ARG A 456 0.31 48.01 1.54
C ARG A 456 -0.92 47.09 1.57
N ASP A 457 -2.10 47.68 1.66
CA ASP A 457 -3.35 46.93 1.67
C ASP A 457 -3.58 46.20 0.36
N LEU A 458 -3.27 46.84 -0.79
CA LEU A 458 -3.34 46.19 -2.11
C LEU A 458 -2.37 45.04 -2.22
N TYR A 459 -1.10 45.24 -1.88
CA TYR A 459 -0.10 44.17 -1.90
C TYR A 459 -0.53 42.94 -1.06
N SER A 460 -0.99 43.21 0.17
CA SER A 460 -1.48 42.11 1.04
C SER A 460 -2.70 41.41 0.44
N ALA A 461 -3.61 42.09 -0.20
CA ALA A 461 -4.77 41.48 -0.85
C ALA A 461 -4.40 40.68 -2.10
N GLU A 462 -3.43 41.14 -2.89
CA GLU A 462 -2.91 40.37 -4.06
C GLU A 462 -2.25 39.07 -3.63
N ILE A 463 -1.46 39.10 -2.57
CA ILE A 463 -0.87 37.86 -1.97
C ILE A 463 -1.96 36.92 -1.45
N SER A 464 -2.98 37.46 -0.73
CA SER A 464 -4.12 36.66 -0.23
C SER A 464 -4.92 36.02 -1.38
N TYR A 465 -5.10 36.76 -2.48
CA TYR A 465 -5.79 36.22 -3.67
C TYR A 465 -5.02 35.06 -4.30
N VAL A 466 -3.70 35.21 -4.46
CA VAL A 466 -2.84 34.11 -4.98
C VAL A 466 -2.90 32.88 -4.08
N GLN A 467 -2.86 33.09 -2.76
CA GLN A 467 -2.96 31.99 -1.80
C GLN A 467 -4.32 31.29 -1.87
N ALA A 468 -5.43 32.06 -1.93
CA ALA A 468 -6.77 31.49 -2.07
C ALA A 468 -6.93 30.69 -3.38
N GLN A 469 -6.29 31.15 -4.46
CA GLN A 469 -6.27 30.44 -5.75
C GLN A 469 -5.49 29.14 -5.65
N HIS A 470 -4.29 29.15 -5.07
CA HIS A 470 -3.51 27.95 -4.78
C HIS A 470 -4.28 26.94 -3.92
N ASP A 471 -4.87 27.42 -2.80
CA ASP A 471 -5.59 26.56 -1.86
C ASP A 471 -6.79 25.86 -2.52
N LEU A 472 -7.48 26.55 -3.45
CA LEU A 472 -8.58 25.96 -4.22
C LEU A 472 -8.05 24.82 -5.14
N PHE A 473 -6.96 25.05 -5.86
CA PHE A 473 -6.35 24.00 -6.70
C PHE A 473 -5.87 22.81 -5.87
N ALA A 474 -5.20 23.07 -4.74
CA ALA A 474 -4.74 22.05 -3.81
C ALA A 474 -5.90 21.23 -3.21
N ALA A 475 -7.02 21.88 -2.87
CA ALA A 475 -8.22 21.20 -2.39
C ALA A 475 -8.83 20.27 -3.46
N ILE A 476 -8.80 20.66 -4.73
CA ILE A 476 -9.25 19.82 -5.84
C ILE A 476 -8.34 18.60 -6.00
N VAL A 477 -7.01 18.78 -5.96
CA VAL A 477 -6.06 17.65 -5.98
C VAL A 477 -6.31 16.69 -4.81
N SER A 478 -6.54 17.26 -3.61
CA SER A 478 -6.86 16.46 -2.41
C SER A 478 -8.17 15.66 -2.57
N ASN A 479 -9.18 16.25 -3.22
CA ASN A 479 -10.43 15.54 -3.53
C ASN A 479 -10.19 14.37 -4.49
N TYR A 480 -9.42 14.54 -5.56
CA TYR A 480 -9.05 13.44 -6.47
C TYR A 480 -8.30 12.33 -5.74
N LYS A 481 -7.39 12.67 -4.83
CA LYS A 481 -6.70 11.70 -3.99
C LYS A 481 -7.68 10.97 -3.07
N ALA A 482 -8.56 11.70 -2.39
CA ALA A 482 -9.55 11.13 -1.46
C ALA A 482 -10.55 10.19 -2.14
N MET A 483 -10.89 10.45 -3.40
CA MET A 483 -11.75 9.59 -4.23
C MET A 483 -11.05 8.31 -4.72
N GLY A 484 -9.78 8.11 -4.42
CA GLY A 484 -9.05 6.86 -4.67
C GLY A 484 -8.50 6.69 -6.08
N GLY A 485 -8.50 7.73 -6.93
CA GLY A 485 -7.78 7.75 -8.20
C GLY A 485 -8.11 6.59 -9.15
N GLY A 486 -9.36 6.46 -9.59
CA GLY A 486 -9.84 5.35 -10.45
C GLY A 486 -9.09 5.17 -11.78
N TRP A 487 -8.30 6.16 -12.22
CA TRP A 487 -7.42 6.12 -13.40
C TRP A 487 -6.31 5.06 -13.32
N MET A 488 -6.01 4.56 -12.12
CA MET A 488 -4.95 3.55 -11.92
C MET A 488 -5.27 2.21 -12.58
N ALA A 489 -6.56 1.86 -12.70
CA ALA A 489 -6.99 0.64 -13.36
C ALA A 489 -6.72 0.68 -14.88
N GLU A 490 -6.86 1.84 -15.53
CA GLU A 490 -6.56 2.02 -16.95
C GLU A 490 -5.05 2.05 -17.22
N ALA A 491 -4.26 2.61 -16.32
CA ALA A 491 -2.80 2.64 -16.43
C ALA A 491 -2.18 1.24 -16.30
N ALA A 492 -2.78 0.35 -15.49
CA ALA A 492 -2.34 -1.05 -15.36
C ALA A 492 -2.65 -1.90 -16.60
N GLN A 493 -3.71 -1.56 -17.35
CA GLN A 493 -4.08 -2.27 -18.59
C GLN A 493 -3.25 -1.85 -19.81
N ARG A 494 -2.55 -0.72 -19.76
CA ARG A 494 -1.70 -0.20 -20.86
C ARG A 494 -0.23 -0.62 -20.77
N ARG A 495 0.15 -1.39 -19.76
CA ARG A 495 1.46 -2.03 -19.58
C ARG A 495 1.38 -3.54 -19.75
#